data_63dda92fe62edfe7b65c8865ce4d35e8
#
_entry.id   63dda92fe62edfe7b65c8865ce4d35e8
#
_cell.length_a   1.000
_cell.length_b   1.000
_cell.length_c   1.000
_cell.angle_alpha   90.00
_cell.angle_beta   90.00
_cell.angle_gamma   90.00
#
_symmetry.space_group_name_H-M   'P 1'
#
loop_
_entity.id
_entity.type
_entity.pdbx_description
1 polymer ?
#
loop_
_entity_poly.entity_id
_entity_poly.type
_entity_poly.pdbx_seq_one_letter_code
_entity_poly.pdbx_strand_id
1 'polypeptide(L)'
;PDFPPAQSPDSLRAPTNVAPVGSVASAPQRFAKPKRLKAHTVTSKSHSIPTVPRDKTGRPILPLNVGIMTVLSLGQVCLREHFHTERYIFPVGYEVTRRYLSAKDPNQEVTYHCTILDGGDAPKFQIIATDQPDKPIVAGTATGAWSVVVRAANHLRNRQHSNSVSGPDFFGLGQNTIKHLIQELPGADRLRDYVWQTFVEGGDGRPLGGRHAAVAPALPD
;
A
#
# COMPACT_ATOMS: atom_id res chain seq x y z
N PRO A 1 49.72 -62.69 12.54
CA PRO A 1 48.98 -63.82 13.04
C PRO A 1 48.50 -63.53 14.45
N ASP A 2 47.37 -64.07 14.69
CA ASP A 2 46.78 -64.50 15.94
C ASP A 2 45.92 -63.53 16.75
N PHE A 3 44.66 -63.71 16.55
CA PHE A 3 43.58 -63.68 17.53
C PHE A 3 43.83 -64.76 18.62
N PRO A 4 43.11 -64.86 19.73
CA PRO A 4 41.79 -64.33 20.21
C PRO A 4 41.74 -64.20 21.75
N PRO A 5 40.66 -64.42 22.48
CA PRO A 5 39.23 -64.25 22.28
C PRO A 5 38.49 -63.51 23.42
N ALA A 6 37.22 -63.41 23.21
CA ALA A 6 36.18 -62.94 24.11
C ALA A 6 36.04 -63.70 25.45
N GLN A 7 35.52 -62.99 26.44
CA GLN A 7 34.52 -63.57 27.38
C GLN A 7 33.79 -62.48 28.16
N SER A 8 32.50 -62.43 28.01
CA SER A 8 31.56 -62.04 29.05
C SER A 8 31.41 -63.20 30.06
N PRO A 9 30.84 -63.12 31.24
CA PRO A 9 29.51 -62.63 31.49
C PRO A 9 29.26 -62.03 32.92
N ASP A 10 28.04 -61.52 33.04
CA ASP A 10 27.12 -61.57 34.16
C ASP A 10 27.44 -60.77 35.46
N SER A 11 26.57 -59.88 35.82
CA SER A 11 25.50 -60.14 36.77
C SER A 11 24.82 -58.86 37.24
N LEU A 12 23.55 -58.74 36.92
CA LEU A 12 22.44 -58.37 37.80
C LEU A 12 22.70 -57.31 38.89
N ARG A 13 22.14 -56.13 38.74
CA ARG A 13 21.10 -55.61 39.63
C ARG A 13 20.70 -54.16 39.27
N ALA A 14 19.45 -54.05 38.86
CA ALA A 14 18.78 -52.77 38.93
C ALA A 14 18.47 -52.40 40.38
N PRO A 15 18.43 -51.12 40.68
CA PRO A 15 17.33 -50.57 41.43
C PRO A 15 16.57 -49.54 40.59
N THR A 16 15.30 -49.81 40.48
CA THR A 16 14.28 -48.87 40.16
C THR A 16 14.37 -47.65 40.99
N ASN A 17 14.74 -46.50 40.38
CA ASN A 17 14.40 -45.22 40.91
C ASN A 17 13.60 -44.48 39.87
N VAL A 18 12.31 -44.50 40.11
CA VAL A 18 11.34 -43.69 39.43
C VAL A 18 11.65 -42.24 39.80
N ALA A 19 12.31 -41.54 38.96
CA ALA A 19 12.36 -40.09 39.06
C ALA A 19 10.97 -39.52 38.67
N PRO A 20 10.46 -38.57 39.44
CA PRO A 20 9.15 -38.00 39.12
C PRO A 20 9.23 -37.29 37.76
N VAL A 21 8.26 -37.57 36.96
CA VAL A 21 8.02 -36.87 35.72
C VAL A 21 7.90 -35.38 36.04
N GLY A 22 8.97 -34.65 35.79
CA GLY A 22 8.90 -33.20 35.81
C GLY A 22 7.91 -32.78 34.76
N SER A 23 6.82 -32.21 35.20
CA SER A 23 5.88 -31.53 34.33
C SER A 23 6.67 -30.50 33.51
N VAL A 24 6.77 -30.76 32.22
CA VAL A 24 7.18 -29.74 31.27
C VAL A 24 6.10 -28.67 31.36
N ALA A 25 6.37 -27.63 32.08
CA ALA A 25 5.57 -26.44 32.05
C ALA A 25 5.64 -25.93 30.61
N SER A 26 4.62 -26.26 29.85
CA SER A 26 4.41 -25.61 28.56
C SER A 26 4.34 -24.11 28.82
N ALA A 27 5.30 -23.38 28.26
CA ALA A 27 5.28 -21.93 28.27
C ALA A 27 3.89 -21.47 27.80
N PRO A 28 3.24 -20.51 28.46
CA PRO A 28 1.95 -20.06 28.03
C PRO A 28 2.11 -19.50 26.62
N GLN A 29 1.51 -20.16 25.66
CA GLN A 29 1.34 -19.58 24.34
C GLN A 29 0.60 -18.26 24.57
N ARG A 30 1.31 -17.16 24.35
CA ARG A 30 0.69 -15.85 24.27
C ARG A 30 -0.24 -15.91 23.05
N PHE A 31 -1.49 -16.24 23.29
CA PHE A 31 -2.53 -15.99 22.30
C PHE A 31 -2.44 -14.52 21.96
N ALA A 32 -2.03 -14.23 20.74
CA ALA A 32 -2.13 -12.89 20.21
C ALA A 32 -3.57 -12.44 20.45
N LYS A 33 -3.76 -11.33 21.19
CA LYS A 33 -5.08 -10.77 21.40
C LYS A 33 -5.75 -10.67 20.03
N PRO A 34 -6.96 -11.19 19.87
CA PRO A 34 -7.66 -11.03 18.60
C PRO A 34 -7.66 -9.54 18.30
N LYS A 35 -7.13 -9.16 17.12
CA LYS A 35 -7.26 -7.81 16.63
C LYS A 35 -8.73 -7.48 16.73
N ARG A 36 -9.05 -6.54 17.63
CA ARG A 36 -10.40 -6.05 17.77
C ARG A 36 -10.80 -5.60 16.37
N LEU A 37 -11.76 -6.29 15.76
CA LEU A 37 -12.41 -5.83 14.55
C LEU A 37 -12.88 -4.42 14.88
N LYS A 38 -12.17 -3.41 14.39
CA LYS A 38 -12.65 -2.04 14.44
C LYS A 38 -13.97 -2.10 13.70
N ALA A 39 -15.05 -1.87 14.44
CA ALA A 39 -16.33 -1.66 13.81
C ALA A 39 -16.07 -0.65 12.69
N HIS A 40 -16.35 -1.07 11.44
CA HIS A 40 -16.23 -0.17 10.31
C HIS A 40 -17.14 1.01 10.60
N THR A 41 -16.57 2.09 11.11
CA THR A 41 -17.27 3.34 11.17
C THR A 41 -17.47 3.73 9.73
N VAL A 42 -18.66 3.41 9.20
CA VAL A 42 -19.11 3.95 7.94
C VAL A 42 -19.07 5.45 8.13
N THR A 43 -17.97 6.07 7.69
CA THR A 43 -17.90 7.51 7.70
C THR A 43 -18.92 7.95 6.66
N SER A 44 -20.00 8.54 7.10
CA SER A 44 -21.07 9.10 6.28
C SER A 44 -20.61 10.30 5.44
N LYS A 45 -19.29 10.53 5.35
CA LYS A 45 -18.69 11.59 4.56
C LYS A 45 -18.60 11.15 3.11
N SER A 46 -19.33 11.87 2.26
CA SER A 46 -19.16 11.84 0.82
C SER A 46 -18.11 12.85 0.40
N HIS A 47 -17.27 12.47 -0.54
CA HIS A 47 -16.29 13.35 -1.16
C HIS A 47 -16.77 13.70 -2.57
N SER A 48 -16.81 14.99 -2.90
CA SER A 48 -17.07 15.46 -4.24
C SER A 48 -15.79 15.42 -5.05
N ILE A 49 -15.90 14.88 -6.27
CA ILE A 49 -14.79 14.85 -7.24
C ILE A 49 -15.28 15.42 -8.58
N PRO A 50 -14.35 15.92 -9.42
CA PRO A 50 -14.70 16.35 -10.78
C PRO A 50 -15.29 15.19 -11.59
N THR A 51 -16.09 15.52 -12.60
CA THR A 51 -16.59 14.53 -13.55
C THR A 51 -15.43 13.88 -14.30
N VAL A 52 -15.41 12.56 -14.32
CA VAL A 52 -14.37 11.78 -15.01
C VAL A 52 -14.81 11.50 -16.44
N PRO A 53 -14.00 11.85 -17.47
CA PRO A 53 -14.27 11.45 -18.83
C PRO A 53 -14.29 9.92 -18.96
N ARG A 54 -15.33 9.39 -19.57
CA ARG A 54 -15.52 7.93 -19.72
C ARG A 54 -15.84 7.56 -21.17
N ASP A 55 -15.45 6.35 -21.54
CA ASP A 55 -15.81 5.78 -22.82
C ASP A 55 -17.26 5.21 -22.82
N LYS A 56 -17.68 4.62 -23.93
CA LYS A 56 -19.03 4.04 -24.06
C LYS A 56 -19.31 2.88 -23.08
N THR A 57 -18.27 2.25 -22.55
CA THR A 57 -18.38 1.15 -21.57
C THR A 57 -18.38 1.63 -20.12
N GLY A 58 -18.24 2.93 -19.90
CA GLY A 58 -18.16 3.54 -18.57
C GLY A 58 -16.76 3.52 -17.98
N ARG A 59 -15.75 3.09 -18.71
CA ARG A 59 -14.36 3.12 -18.26
C ARG A 59 -13.77 4.51 -18.38
N PRO A 60 -12.94 4.93 -17.43
CA PRO A 60 -12.25 6.21 -17.53
C PRO A 60 -11.33 6.24 -18.75
N ILE A 61 -11.31 7.37 -19.43
CA ILE A 61 -10.40 7.60 -20.57
C ILE A 61 -9.03 7.97 -20.00
N LEU A 62 -8.02 7.21 -20.38
CA LEU A 62 -6.63 7.42 -19.99
C LEU A 62 -5.78 7.88 -21.20
N PRO A 63 -4.75 8.69 -21.01
CA PRO A 63 -4.29 9.26 -19.75
C PRO A 63 -5.25 10.31 -19.17
N LEU A 64 -5.31 10.38 -17.84
CA LEU A 64 -6.18 11.29 -17.11
C LEU A 64 -5.35 12.18 -16.18
N ASN A 65 -5.53 13.48 -16.30
CA ASN A 65 -4.91 14.45 -15.40
C ASN A 65 -5.74 14.57 -14.10
N VAL A 66 -5.09 14.35 -12.97
CA VAL A 66 -5.66 14.50 -11.63
C VAL A 66 -4.71 15.36 -10.79
N GLY A 67 -5.00 16.66 -10.66
CA GLY A 67 -4.07 17.60 -10.03
C GLY A 67 -2.74 17.64 -10.80
N ILE A 68 -1.65 17.43 -10.08
CA ILE A 68 -0.30 17.37 -10.68
C ILE A 68 0.05 15.98 -11.23
N MET A 69 -0.84 15.00 -11.06
CA MET A 69 -0.63 13.64 -11.54
C MET A 69 -1.23 13.44 -12.93
N THR A 70 -0.62 12.56 -13.69
CA THR A 70 -1.22 12.00 -14.90
C THR A 70 -1.33 10.49 -14.73
N VAL A 71 -2.54 9.97 -14.72
CA VAL A 71 -2.80 8.53 -14.62
C VAL A 71 -2.67 7.89 -15.98
N LEU A 72 -1.73 6.98 -16.14
CA LEU A 72 -1.50 6.24 -17.37
C LEU A 72 -2.19 4.87 -17.35
N SER A 73 -2.25 4.23 -16.19
CA SER A 73 -2.91 2.94 -15.98
C SER A 73 -3.43 2.84 -14.56
N LEU A 74 -4.63 2.31 -14.39
CA LEU A 74 -5.18 2.00 -13.07
C LEU A 74 -4.73 0.63 -12.55
N GLY A 75 -4.20 -0.22 -13.43
CA GLY A 75 -3.77 -1.55 -13.07
C GLY A 75 -4.91 -2.52 -12.77
N GLN A 76 -4.61 -3.54 -12.02
CA GLN A 76 -5.55 -4.59 -11.60
C GLN A 76 -5.48 -4.81 -10.10
N VAL A 77 -6.63 -4.93 -9.47
CA VAL A 77 -6.71 -5.24 -8.03
C VAL A 77 -6.15 -6.64 -7.80
N CYS A 78 -5.23 -6.74 -6.85
CA CYS A 78 -4.70 -8.01 -6.37
C CYS A 78 -5.34 -8.33 -5.02
N LEU A 79 -5.91 -9.52 -4.88
CA LEU A 79 -6.61 -9.93 -3.66
C LEU A 79 -5.68 -10.51 -2.59
N ARG A 80 -4.39 -10.61 -2.85
CA ARG A 80 -3.40 -11.02 -1.86
C ARG A 80 -3.31 -9.99 -0.74
N GLU A 81 -3.00 -10.45 0.47
CA GLU A 81 -3.13 -9.68 1.71
C GLU A 81 -2.43 -8.31 1.70
N HIS A 82 -1.20 -8.23 1.18
CA HIS A 82 -0.39 -7.03 1.30
C HIS A 82 -0.61 -5.99 0.19
N PHE A 83 -1.56 -6.24 -0.72
CA PHE A 83 -1.87 -5.34 -1.83
C PHE A 83 -2.96 -4.33 -1.51
N HIS A 84 -3.27 -4.18 -0.25
CA HIS A 84 -4.15 -3.13 0.27
C HIS A 84 -3.90 -2.89 1.75
N THR A 85 -4.35 -1.73 2.21
CA THR A 85 -4.43 -1.36 3.62
C THR A 85 -5.84 -0.86 3.92
N GLU A 86 -6.08 -0.40 5.13
CA GLU A 86 -7.35 0.26 5.46
C GLU A 86 -7.60 1.51 4.59
N ARG A 87 -6.52 2.19 4.18
CA ARG A 87 -6.58 3.49 3.49
C ARG A 87 -6.38 3.40 1.99
N TYR A 88 -5.58 2.44 1.53
CA TYR A 88 -5.11 2.40 0.15
C TYR A 88 -5.28 1.01 -0.46
N ILE A 89 -5.56 1.00 -1.74
CA ILE A 89 -5.45 -0.17 -2.60
C ILE A 89 -4.20 0.01 -3.47
N PHE A 90 -3.43 -1.05 -3.65
CA PHE A 90 -2.22 -1.06 -4.47
C PHE A 90 -2.42 -1.97 -5.70
N PRO A 91 -3.05 -1.45 -6.78
CA PRO A 91 -3.27 -2.27 -7.97
C PRO A 91 -1.96 -2.58 -8.68
N VAL A 92 -1.79 -3.81 -9.09
CA VAL A 92 -0.63 -4.21 -9.90
C VAL A 92 -0.75 -3.62 -11.30
N GLY A 93 0.30 -2.94 -11.74
CA GLY A 93 0.31 -2.24 -13.01
C GLY A 93 -0.26 -0.83 -12.97
N TYR A 94 -0.65 -0.34 -11.79
CA TYR A 94 -0.97 1.07 -11.61
C TYR A 94 0.24 1.93 -11.99
N GLU A 95 0.03 2.95 -12.82
CA GLU A 95 1.11 3.81 -13.28
C GLU A 95 0.63 5.25 -13.38
N VAL A 96 1.39 6.14 -12.77
CA VAL A 96 1.19 7.58 -12.83
C VAL A 96 2.48 8.28 -13.13
N THR A 97 2.40 9.47 -13.69
CA THR A 97 3.52 10.39 -13.81
C THR A 97 3.27 11.64 -12.99
N ARG A 98 4.34 12.24 -12.50
CA ARG A 98 4.32 13.56 -11.87
C ARG A 98 5.64 14.28 -12.07
N ARG A 99 5.58 15.57 -12.00
CA ARG A 99 6.79 16.41 -11.97
C ARG A 99 7.28 16.57 -10.53
N TYR A 100 8.58 16.55 -10.40
CA TYR A 100 9.29 16.85 -9.15
C TYR A 100 10.71 17.28 -9.44
N LEU A 101 11.39 17.82 -8.44
CA LEU A 101 12.78 18.25 -8.54
C LEU A 101 13.68 17.10 -9.00
N SER A 102 14.59 17.39 -9.93
CA SER A 102 15.57 16.41 -10.39
C SER A 102 16.50 15.98 -9.25
N ALA A 103 16.82 14.71 -9.19
CA ALA A 103 17.87 14.18 -8.32
C ALA A 103 19.26 14.19 -8.96
N LYS A 104 19.36 14.68 -10.21
CA LYS A 104 20.58 14.72 -11.01
C LYS A 104 21.04 16.16 -11.32
N ASP A 105 20.09 17.05 -11.63
CA ASP A 105 20.35 18.44 -11.99
C ASP A 105 19.67 19.38 -10.99
N PRO A 106 20.44 20.22 -10.24
CA PRO A 106 19.86 21.08 -9.21
C PRO A 106 18.95 22.19 -9.76
N ASN A 107 18.99 22.46 -11.06
CA ASN A 107 18.27 23.56 -11.71
C ASN A 107 17.03 23.06 -12.47
N GLN A 108 16.69 21.78 -12.38
CA GLN A 108 15.62 21.19 -13.19
C GLN A 108 14.57 20.49 -12.37
N GLU A 109 13.35 20.52 -12.89
CA GLU A 109 12.29 19.56 -12.59
C GLU A 109 12.16 18.57 -13.73
N VAL A 110 11.87 17.32 -13.39
CA VAL A 110 11.69 16.26 -14.36
C VAL A 110 10.43 15.47 -14.08
N THR A 111 10.02 14.69 -15.05
CA THR A 111 8.89 13.77 -14.89
C THR A 111 9.37 12.45 -14.30
N TYR A 112 8.65 11.98 -13.30
CA TYR A 112 8.86 10.68 -12.67
C TYR A 112 7.71 9.75 -13.05
N HIS A 113 8.04 8.55 -13.51
CA HIS A 113 7.10 7.46 -13.73
C HIS A 113 7.05 6.59 -12.49
N CYS A 114 5.87 6.47 -11.89
CA CYS A 114 5.62 5.74 -10.65
C CYS A 114 4.73 4.55 -10.95
N THR A 115 5.22 3.35 -10.73
CA THR A 115 4.52 2.10 -11.06
C THR A 115 4.46 1.18 -9.85
N ILE A 116 3.33 0.52 -9.68
CA ILE A 116 3.17 -0.56 -8.71
C ILE A 116 3.35 -1.88 -9.42
N LEU A 117 4.33 -2.64 -8.98
CA LEU A 117 4.71 -3.94 -9.53
C LEU A 117 4.22 -5.07 -8.63
N ASP A 118 4.02 -6.24 -9.23
CA ASP A 118 3.82 -7.47 -8.49
C ASP A 118 5.16 -7.96 -7.94
N GLY A 119 5.34 -7.85 -6.63
CA GLY A 119 6.54 -8.33 -5.94
C GLY A 119 6.40 -9.74 -5.36
N GLY A 120 5.33 -10.46 -5.69
CA GLY A 120 5.02 -11.78 -5.15
C GLY A 120 4.12 -11.69 -3.92
N ASP A 121 4.70 -11.75 -2.72
CA ASP A 121 3.92 -11.67 -1.47
C ASP A 121 3.42 -10.26 -1.18
N ALA A 122 4.06 -9.25 -1.72
CA ALA A 122 3.74 -7.85 -1.52
C ALA A 122 4.01 -7.04 -2.79
N PRO A 123 3.40 -5.85 -2.92
CA PRO A 123 3.72 -4.97 -4.04
C PRO A 123 5.15 -4.44 -3.95
N LYS A 124 5.71 -4.09 -5.09
CA LYS A 124 6.92 -3.28 -5.21
C LYS A 124 6.55 -1.94 -5.85
N PHE A 125 7.18 -0.89 -5.36
CA PHE A 125 6.97 0.47 -5.82
C PHE A 125 8.20 0.92 -6.60
N GLN A 126 8.02 1.20 -7.88
CA GLN A 126 9.09 1.59 -8.78
C GLN A 126 8.94 3.03 -9.21
N ILE A 127 10.05 3.77 -9.21
CA ILE A 127 10.12 5.13 -9.71
C ILE A 127 11.24 5.23 -10.74
N ILE A 128 10.93 5.77 -11.90
CA ILE A 128 11.90 6.04 -12.95
C ILE A 128 11.84 7.52 -13.31
N ALA A 129 12.94 8.23 -13.08
CA ALA A 129 13.10 9.60 -13.53
C ALA A 129 13.43 9.66 -15.02
N THR A 130 12.85 10.58 -15.76
CA THR A 130 13.11 10.73 -17.21
C THR A 130 14.55 11.10 -17.53
N ASP A 131 15.26 11.74 -16.61
CA ASP A 131 16.69 12.08 -16.75
C ASP A 131 17.63 10.97 -16.24
N GLN A 132 17.09 9.91 -15.66
CA GLN A 132 17.82 8.73 -15.18
C GLN A 132 17.07 7.44 -15.53
N PRO A 133 16.80 7.16 -16.81
CA PRO A 133 15.94 6.03 -17.19
C PRO A 133 16.56 4.67 -16.93
N ASP A 134 17.87 4.61 -16.78
CA ASP A 134 18.66 3.40 -16.51
C ASP A 134 18.87 3.13 -15.01
N LYS A 135 18.32 3.99 -14.15
CA LYS A 135 18.44 3.87 -12.69
C LYS A 135 17.06 3.82 -12.02
N PRO A 136 16.29 2.74 -12.21
CA PRO A 136 15.01 2.61 -11.52
C PRO A 136 15.21 2.49 -10.03
N ILE A 137 14.34 3.14 -9.27
CA ILE A 137 14.27 3.01 -7.81
C ILE A 137 13.14 2.05 -7.52
N VAL A 138 13.42 0.98 -6.77
CA VAL A 138 12.43 -0.02 -6.37
C VAL A 138 12.50 -0.21 -4.88
N ALA A 139 11.35 -0.14 -4.22
CA ALA A 139 11.23 -0.35 -2.78
C ALA A 139 9.96 -1.12 -2.43
N GLY A 140 9.90 -1.64 -1.22
CA GLY A 140 8.73 -2.37 -0.71
C GLY A 140 7.56 -1.48 -0.32
N THR A 141 7.78 -0.17 -0.21
CA THR A 141 6.74 0.82 0.12
C THR A 141 6.87 2.05 -0.78
N ALA A 142 5.75 2.74 -1.00
CA ALA A 142 5.72 4.00 -1.71
C ALA A 142 6.60 5.06 -1.03
N THR A 143 6.54 5.13 0.29
CA THR A 143 7.37 6.04 1.09
C THR A 143 8.86 5.72 0.94
N GLY A 144 9.22 4.45 0.98
CA GLY A 144 10.61 4.01 0.79
C GLY A 144 11.17 4.43 -0.57
N ALA A 145 10.41 4.26 -1.63
CA ALA A 145 10.81 4.65 -2.97
C ALA A 145 10.98 6.18 -3.11
N TRP A 146 9.96 6.94 -2.72
CA TRP A 146 10.01 8.41 -2.82
C TRP A 146 11.02 9.05 -1.87
N SER A 147 11.29 8.46 -0.72
CA SER A 147 12.32 8.96 0.20
C SER A 147 13.70 8.99 -0.45
N VAL A 148 14.01 8.03 -1.31
CA VAL A 148 15.27 8.01 -2.08
C VAL A 148 15.36 9.24 -3.00
N VAL A 149 14.29 9.53 -3.74
CA VAL A 149 14.24 10.69 -4.65
C VAL A 149 14.33 12.00 -3.88
N VAL A 150 13.50 12.19 -2.86
CA VAL A 150 13.44 13.44 -2.09
C VAL A 150 14.77 13.72 -1.39
N ARG A 151 15.37 12.69 -0.80
CA ARG A 151 16.66 12.81 -0.14
C ARG A 151 17.77 13.20 -1.11
N ALA A 152 17.83 12.55 -2.27
CA ALA A 152 18.80 12.88 -3.32
C ALA A 152 18.60 14.28 -3.88
N ALA A 153 17.37 14.68 -4.15
CA ALA A 153 17.05 16.02 -4.64
C ALA A 153 17.40 17.13 -3.64
N ASN A 154 17.13 16.91 -2.36
CA ASN A 154 17.47 17.84 -1.29
C ASN A 154 18.99 17.92 -1.06
N HIS A 155 19.66 16.78 -1.07
CA HIS A 155 21.12 16.72 -0.93
C HIS A 155 21.82 17.50 -2.06
N LEU A 156 21.38 17.32 -3.29
CA LEU A 156 21.89 18.03 -4.46
C LEU A 156 21.76 19.55 -4.34
N ARG A 157 20.73 20.03 -3.64
CA ARG A 157 20.42 21.46 -3.45
C ARG A 157 20.91 22.00 -2.11
N ASN A 158 21.68 21.25 -1.36
CA ASN A 158 22.15 21.59 0.00
C ASN A 158 21.01 22.00 0.94
N ARG A 159 19.83 21.42 0.77
CA ARG A 159 18.67 21.67 1.63
C ARG A 159 18.71 20.72 2.81
N GLN A 160 18.69 21.28 4.00
CA GLN A 160 18.57 20.53 5.26
C GLN A 160 17.12 20.50 5.76
N HIS A 161 16.18 20.35 4.83
CA HIS A 161 14.78 20.23 5.19
C HIS A 161 14.44 18.79 5.56
N SER A 162 13.33 18.64 6.28
CA SER A 162 12.75 17.34 6.54
C SER A 162 12.60 16.54 5.24
N ASN A 163 13.17 15.33 5.22
CA ASN A 163 12.97 14.36 4.13
C ASN A 163 11.68 13.54 4.34
N SER A 164 10.75 14.05 5.15
CA SER A 164 9.48 13.43 5.40
C SER A 164 8.63 13.38 4.13
N VAL A 165 8.18 12.18 3.77
CA VAL A 165 7.42 11.92 2.55
C VAL A 165 6.18 11.10 2.90
N SER A 166 5.02 11.57 2.44
CA SER A 166 3.86 10.70 2.30
C SER A 166 3.94 9.99 0.96
N GLY A 167 4.48 8.79 0.96
CA GLY A 167 4.68 8.00 -0.26
C GLY A 167 3.41 7.76 -1.06
N PRO A 168 2.30 7.34 -0.43
CA PRO A 168 1.04 7.17 -1.15
C PRO A 168 0.56 8.45 -1.85
N ASP A 169 0.71 9.61 -1.23
CA ASP A 169 0.34 10.89 -1.85
C ASP A 169 1.24 11.22 -3.06
N PHE A 170 2.52 10.92 -2.97
CA PHE A 170 3.46 11.07 -4.08
C PHE A 170 3.17 10.12 -5.24
N PHE A 171 2.56 8.97 -4.98
CA PHE A 171 2.05 8.04 -6.00
C PHE A 171 0.65 8.41 -6.51
N GLY A 172 0.05 9.47 -6.01
CA GLY A 172 -1.30 9.87 -6.38
C GLY A 172 -2.42 9.07 -5.71
N LEU A 173 -2.08 8.11 -4.86
CA LEU A 173 -3.05 7.23 -4.18
C LEU A 173 -3.87 7.96 -3.09
N GLY A 174 -3.45 9.15 -2.69
CA GLY A 174 -4.20 10.04 -1.80
C GLY A 174 -5.25 10.91 -2.52
N GLN A 175 -5.22 10.98 -3.84
CA GLN A 175 -6.15 11.77 -4.64
C GLN A 175 -7.53 11.10 -4.69
N ASN A 176 -8.58 11.84 -4.32
CA ASN A 176 -9.93 11.29 -4.24
C ASN A 176 -10.43 10.73 -5.58
N THR A 177 -10.15 11.42 -6.69
CA THR A 177 -10.51 10.93 -8.02
C THR A 177 -9.84 9.59 -8.33
N ILE A 178 -8.58 9.44 -8.00
CA ILE A 178 -7.83 8.18 -8.22
C ILE A 178 -8.37 7.08 -7.30
N LYS A 179 -8.63 7.38 -6.03
CA LYS A 179 -9.26 6.42 -5.10
C LYS A 179 -10.60 5.92 -5.62
N HIS A 180 -11.43 6.83 -6.12
CA HIS A 180 -12.72 6.48 -6.70
C HIS A 180 -12.58 5.52 -7.89
N LEU A 181 -11.68 5.84 -8.82
CA LEU A 181 -11.46 5.01 -10.00
C LEU A 181 -10.89 3.63 -9.65
N ILE A 182 -10.02 3.56 -8.66
CA ILE A 182 -9.50 2.28 -8.17
C ILE A 182 -10.60 1.45 -7.50
N GLN A 183 -11.49 2.08 -6.73
CA GLN A 183 -12.64 1.39 -6.13
C GLN A 183 -13.60 0.80 -7.18
N GLU A 184 -13.64 1.35 -8.38
CA GLU A 184 -14.45 0.83 -9.48
C GLU A 184 -13.82 -0.39 -10.18
N LEU A 185 -12.55 -0.69 -9.91
CA LEU A 185 -11.89 -1.84 -10.53
C LEU A 185 -12.50 -3.16 -10.05
N PRO A 186 -12.57 -4.17 -10.93
CA PRO A 186 -13.02 -5.50 -10.54
C PRO A 186 -12.22 -6.04 -9.35
N GLY A 187 -12.92 -6.54 -8.33
CA GLY A 187 -12.31 -7.13 -7.14
C GLY A 187 -12.03 -6.15 -6.00
N ALA A 188 -12.14 -4.85 -6.21
CA ALA A 188 -11.91 -3.87 -5.16
C ALA A 188 -12.85 -4.05 -3.96
N ASP A 189 -14.09 -4.42 -4.22
CA ASP A 189 -15.13 -4.70 -3.22
C ASP A 189 -14.87 -5.97 -2.38
N ARG A 190 -13.91 -6.79 -2.77
CA ARG A 190 -13.52 -8.02 -2.04
C ARG A 190 -12.31 -7.81 -1.13
N LEU A 191 -11.74 -6.62 -1.07
CA LEU A 191 -10.58 -6.34 -0.24
C LEU A 191 -11.02 -6.21 1.23
N ARG A 192 -10.59 -7.16 2.05
CA ARG A 192 -11.09 -7.42 3.40
C ARG A 192 -10.90 -6.25 4.36
N ASP A 193 -9.75 -5.60 4.30
CA ASP A 193 -9.36 -4.59 5.30
C ASP A 193 -9.53 -3.15 4.79
N TYR A 194 -9.82 -2.97 3.51
CA TYR A 194 -9.99 -1.65 2.94
C TYR A 194 -11.29 -1.01 3.40
N VAL A 195 -11.20 0.22 3.91
CA VAL A 195 -12.36 1.00 4.32
C VAL A 195 -12.91 1.74 3.11
N TRP A 196 -14.07 1.30 2.65
CA TRP A 196 -14.73 1.89 1.48
C TRP A 196 -15.12 3.34 1.73
N GLN A 197 -14.84 4.20 0.77
CA GLN A 197 -15.19 5.61 0.81
C GLN A 197 -16.25 5.93 -0.24
N THR A 198 -17.08 6.93 0.03
CA THR A 198 -18.12 7.39 -0.88
C THR A 198 -17.64 8.62 -1.64
N PHE A 199 -17.67 8.56 -2.96
CA PHE A 199 -17.33 9.66 -3.86
C PHE A 199 -18.51 9.98 -4.77
N VAL A 200 -18.72 11.28 -5.05
CA VAL A 200 -19.76 11.76 -5.95
C VAL A 200 -19.11 12.59 -7.04
N GLU A 201 -19.26 12.16 -8.28
CA GLU A 201 -18.78 12.90 -9.46
C GLU A 201 -19.65 14.11 -9.76
N GLY A 202 -19.06 15.12 -10.39
CA GLY A 202 -19.75 16.34 -10.86
C GLY A 202 -19.65 17.51 -9.91
N GLY A 203 -18.87 17.38 -8.83
CA GLY A 203 -18.57 18.47 -7.90
C GLY A 203 -17.31 19.25 -8.23
N ASP A 204 -17.02 20.24 -7.42
CA ASP A 204 -15.81 21.05 -7.51
C ASP A 204 -14.59 20.43 -6.81
N GLY A 205 -14.69 19.18 -6.37
CA GLY A 205 -13.65 18.47 -5.64
C GLY A 205 -13.52 18.85 -4.17
N ARG A 206 -14.45 19.65 -3.64
CA ARG A 206 -14.46 20.01 -2.24
C ARG A 206 -15.15 18.95 -1.39
N PRO A 207 -14.74 18.74 -0.14
CA PRO A 207 -15.44 17.84 0.76
C PRO A 207 -16.88 18.29 0.96
N LEU A 208 -17.85 17.42 0.71
CA LEU A 208 -19.25 17.63 1.09
C LEU A 208 -19.36 17.44 2.61
N GLY A 209 -19.17 18.48 3.37
CA GLY A 209 -19.16 18.34 4.83
C GLY A 209 -18.89 19.61 5.60
N GLY A 210 -19.55 20.70 5.26
CA GLY A 210 -19.65 21.91 6.07
C GLY A 210 -21.08 22.41 6.06
N ARG A 211 -21.70 22.35 7.19
CA ARG A 211 -22.92 23.02 7.70
C ARG A 211 -23.71 23.95 6.76
N HIS A 212 -24.10 23.52 5.58
CA HIS A 212 -25.22 24.09 4.81
C HIS A 212 -25.74 22.99 3.90
N ALA A 213 -26.57 22.12 4.46
CA ALA A 213 -27.55 21.48 3.61
C ALA A 213 -28.38 22.62 3.01
N ALA A 214 -28.21 22.89 1.73
CA ALA A 214 -29.10 23.76 1.03
C ALA A 214 -30.49 23.15 1.15
N VAL A 215 -31.37 23.82 1.88
CA VAL A 215 -32.79 23.51 1.90
C VAL A 215 -33.25 23.66 0.46
N ALA A 216 -33.72 22.57 -0.14
CA ALA A 216 -34.34 22.63 -1.44
C ALA A 216 -35.51 23.65 -1.37
N PRO A 217 -35.62 24.60 -2.29
CA PRO A 217 -36.77 25.50 -2.30
C PRO A 217 -38.02 24.68 -2.52
N ALA A 218 -39.02 24.90 -1.68
CA ALA A 218 -40.35 24.33 -1.86
C ALA A 218 -40.88 24.72 -3.24
N LEU A 219 -41.38 23.75 -3.97
CA LEU A 219 -42.10 23.99 -5.20
C LEU A 219 -43.33 24.83 -4.89
N PRO A 220 -43.62 25.89 -5.66
CA PRO A 220 -44.87 26.63 -5.53
C PRO A 220 -46.03 25.76 -6.00
N ASP A 221 -47.16 25.86 -5.24
CA ASP A 221 -48.46 25.26 -5.58
C ASP A 221 -48.98 25.75 -6.96
#